data_042896e6fe1005aefe8887e55af6e0b9
#
_entry.id   042896e6fe1005aefe8887e55af6e0b9
#
_cell.length_a   1.000
_cell.length_b   1.000
_cell.length_c   1.000
_cell.angle_alpha   90.00
_cell.angle_beta   90.00
_cell.angle_gamma   90.00
#
_symmetry.space_group_name_H-M   'P 1'
#
loop_
_entity.id
_entity.type
_entity.pdbx_description
1 polymer ?
#
loop_
_entity_poly.entity_id
_entity_poly.type
_entity_poly.pdbx_seq_one_letter_code
_entity_poly.pdbx_strand_id
1 'polypeptide(L)'
;MKIGVIADDLTGGNGTGVKLTKLGYNVATMVFYDHLPSSDQINGVIVDTDSRYVKEEVAHRRVKTVADNLKKWETDIVCKRIDSTVRGNIGVELDTLLDELGTQAVAVVVPAYPDSGRIVSGGYLLVHGVPVQLSDVGKDPVKPVTESHVPKLVEKQSKFTVASIGLETILAGKQAIENKMQEAIDAGARVIVPDVITNEDIDAVAGAMAELESYQMVPADPGPLTAAFARAFSRKRMKDKKIIVTVGSVTSNSSKQLQYLKDKTNLRPIYVDSKKLATVDGVWDEEVDRVIALAKQEMEKQDILLITTDAPGAEILDLKTLGAQQGVSQDALAKRIADGLGKITRVVVQESEFEIGGCFSSGGDVTASLCSISRAEGIQLLDEILPLIAYGKFMGGYLDGIPIVTKGGTAGGTKAIYTSVKYLEAKF
;
A
#
# COMPACT_ATOMS: atom_id res chain seq x y z
N MET A 1 8.37 -4.11 0.37
CA MET A 1 7.79 -4.48 1.69
C MET A 1 7.56 -5.98 1.74
N LYS A 2 8.01 -6.65 2.80
CA LYS A 2 7.88 -8.10 3.00
C LYS A 2 6.87 -8.40 4.11
N ILE A 3 5.95 -9.33 3.86
CA ILE A 3 4.92 -9.74 4.82
C ILE A 3 5.10 -11.21 5.18
N GLY A 4 5.18 -11.52 6.46
CA GLY A 4 5.22 -12.88 7.00
C GLY A 4 3.97 -13.21 7.79
N VAL A 5 3.29 -14.30 7.47
CA VAL A 5 2.11 -14.79 8.18
C VAL A 5 2.39 -16.16 8.77
N ILE A 6 2.25 -16.30 10.08
CA ILE A 6 2.32 -17.57 10.78
C ILE A 6 0.91 -18.13 10.87
N ALA A 7 0.63 -19.22 10.18
CA ALA A 7 -0.69 -19.83 10.11
C ALA A 7 -0.74 -21.10 10.98
N ASP A 8 -1.85 -21.29 11.68
CA ASP A 8 -2.13 -22.48 12.49
C ASP A 8 -2.59 -23.69 11.67
N ASP A 9 -3.06 -23.44 10.43
CA ASP A 9 -3.39 -24.46 9.44
C ASP A 9 -3.21 -23.96 7.99
N LEU A 10 -2.95 -24.89 7.09
CA LEU A 10 -2.65 -24.61 5.68
C LEU A 10 -3.80 -23.91 4.94
N THR A 11 -5.03 -24.43 5.10
CA THR A 11 -6.20 -23.92 4.36
C THR A 11 -6.50 -22.49 4.74
N GLY A 12 -6.46 -22.18 6.02
CA GLY A 12 -6.65 -20.82 6.51
C GLY A 12 -5.51 -19.89 6.11
N GLY A 13 -4.29 -20.40 6.11
CA GLY A 13 -3.11 -19.69 5.63
C GLY A 13 -3.27 -19.30 4.16
N ASN A 14 -3.67 -20.23 3.29
CA ASN A 14 -3.93 -19.96 1.89
C ASN A 14 -5.02 -18.88 1.69
N GLY A 15 -6.09 -18.93 2.50
CA GLY A 15 -7.15 -17.90 2.48
C GLY A 15 -6.63 -16.49 2.76
N THR A 16 -5.70 -16.36 3.73
CA THR A 16 -5.01 -15.10 4.01
C THR A 16 -4.08 -14.70 2.86
N GLY A 17 -3.30 -15.64 2.34
CA GLY A 17 -2.39 -15.42 1.22
C GLY A 17 -3.08 -14.87 -0.02
N VAL A 18 -4.23 -15.40 -0.40
CA VAL A 18 -5.02 -14.91 -1.54
C VAL A 18 -5.47 -13.45 -1.34
N LYS A 19 -5.78 -13.03 -0.10
CA LYS A 19 -6.11 -11.62 0.16
C LYS A 19 -4.91 -10.71 -0.07
N LEU A 20 -3.71 -11.11 0.33
CA LEU A 20 -2.47 -10.37 0.06
C LEU A 20 -2.13 -10.35 -1.43
N THR A 21 -2.34 -11.47 -2.15
CA THR A 21 -2.15 -11.52 -3.62
C THR A 21 -3.05 -10.52 -4.35
N LYS A 22 -4.31 -10.36 -3.89
CA LYS A 22 -5.22 -9.33 -4.44
C LYS A 22 -4.75 -7.88 -4.19
N LEU A 23 -3.85 -7.66 -3.23
CA LEU A 23 -3.20 -6.38 -2.98
C LEU A 23 -1.91 -6.19 -3.80
N GLY A 24 -1.55 -7.18 -4.64
CA GLY A 24 -0.36 -7.12 -5.51
C GLY A 24 0.90 -7.74 -4.92
N TYR A 25 0.82 -8.42 -3.77
CA TYR A 25 1.96 -9.18 -3.24
C TYR A 25 2.16 -10.48 -4.00
N ASN A 26 3.42 -10.85 -4.20
CA ASN A 26 3.80 -12.18 -4.69
C ASN A 26 3.94 -13.11 -3.49
N VAL A 27 2.93 -13.93 -3.26
CA VAL A 27 2.78 -14.73 -2.04
C VAL A 27 3.08 -16.20 -2.29
N ALA A 28 3.89 -16.80 -1.41
CA ALA A 28 4.11 -18.24 -1.36
C ALA A 28 3.64 -18.82 -0.02
N THR A 29 3.02 -20.00 -0.05
CA THR A 29 2.73 -20.76 1.17
C THR A 29 3.79 -21.83 1.38
N MET A 30 4.40 -21.81 2.58
CA MET A 30 5.45 -22.73 3.01
C MET A 30 4.84 -23.79 3.92
N VAL A 31 5.02 -25.06 3.56
CA VAL A 31 4.60 -26.22 4.37
C VAL A 31 5.76 -26.78 5.19
N PHE A 32 6.99 -26.39 4.85
CA PHE A 32 8.19 -26.64 5.65
C PHE A 32 8.73 -25.29 6.10
N TYR A 33 8.95 -25.12 7.38
CA TYR A 33 9.26 -23.84 8.01
C TYR A 33 10.73 -23.69 8.43
N ASP A 34 11.58 -24.64 8.07
CA ASP A 34 13.02 -24.61 8.40
C ASP A 34 13.77 -23.53 7.60
N HIS A 35 13.26 -23.14 6.44
CA HIS A 35 13.81 -22.07 5.61
C HIS A 35 12.72 -21.34 4.82
N LEU A 36 12.95 -20.07 4.53
CA LEU A 36 12.07 -19.23 3.71
C LEU A 36 12.68 -19.01 2.31
N PRO A 37 11.87 -18.65 1.30
CA PRO A 37 12.36 -18.49 -0.05
C PRO A 37 13.41 -17.37 -0.14
N SER A 38 14.49 -17.64 -0.88
CA SER A 38 15.55 -16.67 -1.16
C SER A 38 15.26 -15.81 -2.41
N SER A 39 14.13 -16.01 -3.06
CA SER A 39 13.76 -15.29 -4.29
C SER A 39 13.31 -13.87 -3.97
N ASP A 40 13.93 -12.88 -4.60
CA ASP A 40 13.52 -11.46 -4.52
C ASP A 40 12.14 -11.20 -5.15
N GLN A 41 11.60 -12.17 -5.89
CA GLN A 41 10.27 -12.08 -6.47
C GLN A 41 9.16 -12.35 -5.44
N ILE A 42 9.45 -13.07 -4.34
CA ILE A 42 8.48 -13.35 -3.27
C ILE A 42 8.61 -12.29 -2.20
N ASN A 43 7.52 -11.59 -1.95
CA ASN A 43 7.44 -10.56 -0.91
C ASN A 43 6.32 -10.79 0.12
N GLY A 44 5.60 -11.91 0.00
CA GLY A 44 4.67 -12.42 0.99
C GLY A 44 4.92 -13.91 1.26
N VAL A 45 5.02 -14.31 2.52
CA VAL A 45 5.11 -15.73 2.89
C VAL A 45 4.06 -16.07 3.93
N ILE A 46 3.36 -17.18 3.66
CA ILE A 46 2.46 -17.81 4.61
C ILE A 46 3.16 -19.07 5.09
N VAL A 47 3.40 -19.20 6.37
CA VAL A 47 4.09 -20.38 6.92
C VAL A 47 3.10 -21.19 7.73
N ASP A 48 2.78 -22.38 7.25
CA ASP A 48 1.92 -23.32 7.96
C ASP A 48 2.70 -24.01 9.07
N THR A 49 2.26 -23.80 10.31
CA THR A 49 2.84 -24.47 11.49
C THR A 49 2.10 -25.74 11.86
N ASP A 50 0.94 -26.00 11.25
CA ASP A 50 0.06 -27.12 11.61
C ASP A 50 -0.05 -27.25 13.16
N SER A 51 -0.34 -26.11 13.83
CA SER A 51 -0.25 -26.00 15.29
C SER A 51 -1.61 -26.02 15.99
N ARG A 52 -2.71 -26.01 15.23
CA ARG A 52 -4.08 -25.91 15.78
C ARG A 52 -4.42 -27.01 16.78
N TYR A 53 -4.07 -28.25 16.48
CA TYR A 53 -4.49 -29.43 17.25
C TYR A 53 -3.36 -30.09 18.02
N VAL A 54 -2.15 -29.55 17.98
CA VAL A 54 -1.02 -30.09 18.73
C VAL A 54 -1.02 -29.62 20.20
N LYS A 55 -0.15 -30.20 21.01
CA LYS A 55 0.09 -29.74 22.39
C LYS A 55 0.75 -28.35 22.37
N GLU A 56 0.53 -27.60 23.44
CA GLU A 56 1.03 -26.22 23.59
C GLU A 56 2.55 -26.11 23.40
N GLU A 57 3.33 -27.07 23.98
CA GLU A 57 4.79 -27.02 23.82
C GLU A 57 5.25 -27.26 22.38
N VAL A 58 4.45 -28.00 21.60
CA VAL A 58 4.74 -28.22 20.18
C VAL A 58 4.36 -26.97 19.36
N ALA A 59 3.21 -26.36 19.66
CA ALA A 59 2.79 -25.10 19.05
C ALA A 59 3.82 -24.00 19.32
N HIS A 60 4.23 -23.83 20.58
CA HIS A 60 5.28 -22.88 20.97
C HIS A 60 6.56 -23.07 20.14
N ARG A 61 7.10 -24.28 20.10
CA ARG A 61 8.36 -24.55 19.38
C ARG A 61 8.24 -24.24 17.88
N ARG A 62 7.12 -24.64 17.24
CA ARG A 62 6.89 -24.40 15.80
C ARG A 62 6.78 -22.90 15.50
N VAL A 63 5.97 -22.16 16.27
CA VAL A 63 5.80 -20.71 16.11
C VAL A 63 7.12 -19.98 16.33
N LYS A 64 7.89 -20.37 17.36
CA LYS A 64 9.22 -19.79 17.61
C LYS A 64 10.15 -19.96 16.43
N THR A 65 10.25 -21.17 15.88
CA THR A 65 11.12 -21.45 14.71
C THR A 65 10.73 -20.55 13.51
N VAL A 66 9.42 -20.41 13.26
CA VAL A 66 8.96 -19.55 12.15
C VAL A 66 9.22 -18.07 12.42
N ALA A 67 8.98 -17.59 13.64
CA ALA A 67 9.27 -16.21 14.02
C ALA A 67 10.76 -15.86 13.84
N ASP A 68 11.67 -16.75 14.26
CA ASP A 68 13.11 -16.61 14.05
C ASP A 68 13.48 -16.53 12.55
N ASN A 69 12.82 -17.34 11.71
CA ASN A 69 13.08 -17.34 10.27
C ASN A 69 12.49 -16.10 9.58
N LEU A 70 11.32 -15.60 9.98
CA LEU A 70 10.76 -14.36 9.50
C LEU A 70 11.65 -13.16 9.84
N LYS A 71 12.24 -13.13 11.03
CA LYS A 71 13.21 -12.11 11.43
C LYS A 71 14.45 -12.12 10.54
N LYS A 72 15.01 -13.28 10.23
CA LYS A 72 16.15 -13.44 9.31
C LYS A 72 15.78 -13.06 7.87
N TRP A 73 14.53 -13.24 7.48
CA TRP A 73 14.00 -12.85 6.16
C TRP A 73 13.73 -11.35 6.06
N GLU A 74 13.94 -10.59 7.14
CA GLU A 74 13.74 -9.13 7.20
C GLU A 74 12.30 -8.73 6.88
N THR A 75 11.36 -9.32 7.59
CA THR A 75 9.93 -9.08 7.40
C THR A 75 9.53 -7.72 7.96
N ASP A 76 8.86 -6.87 7.15
CA ASP A 76 8.33 -5.58 7.59
C ASP A 76 7.07 -5.73 8.45
N ILE A 77 6.18 -6.66 8.08
CA ILE A 77 4.93 -6.95 8.81
C ILE A 77 4.88 -8.42 9.16
N VAL A 78 4.73 -8.74 10.44
CA VAL A 78 4.47 -10.09 10.93
C VAL A 78 3.02 -10.20 11.36
N CYS A 79 2.31 -11.23 10.89
CA CYS A 79 0.92 -11.49 11.22
C CYS A 79 0.76 -12.91 11.80
N LYS A 80 -0.20 -13.06 12.68
CA LYS A 80 -0.63 -14.38 13.18
C LYS A 80 -2.00 -14.74 12.58
N ARG A 81 -2.03 -15.70 11.68
CA ARG A 81 -3.31 -16.22 11.21
C ARG A 81 -3.89 -17.14 12.25
N ILE A 82 -5.11 -16.84 12.70
CA ILE A 82 -5.90 -17.63 13.65
C ILE A 82 -7.17 -18.18 13.00
N ASP A 83 -7.74 -19.20 13.58
CA ASP A 83 -9.04 -19.72 13.13
C ASP A 83 -10.18 -18.72 13.36
N SER A 84 -11.04 -18.53 12.37
CA SER A 84 -12.19 -17.61 12.44
C SER A 84 -13.27 -18.02 13.44
N THR A 85 -13.14 -19.21 14.02
CA THR A 85 -14.01 -19.73 15.09
C THR A 85 -13.23 -19.97 16.39
N VAL A 86 -12.04 -19.39 16.52
CA VAL A 86 -11.16 -19.36 17.68
C VAL A 86 -10.75 -20.73 18.23
N ARG A 87 -10.65 -21.75 17.36
CA ARG A 87 -10.05 -23.04 17.70
C ARG A 87 -8.54 -22.93 17.80
N GLY A 88 -7.92 -23.78 18.61
CA GLY A 88 -6.48 -23.95 18.63
C GLY A 88 -5.80 -23.33 19.85
N ASN A 89 -4.50 -23.10 19.73
CA ASN A 89 -3.60 -22.65 20.79
C ASN A 89 -3.33 -21.14 20.70
N ILE A 90 -4.40 -20.33 20.52
CA ILE A 90 -4.29 -18.90 20.14
C ILE A 90 -3.40 -18.13 21.12
N GLY A 91 -3.65 -18.23 22.42
CA GLY A 91 -2.90 -17.49 23.44
C GLY A 91 -1.42 -17.90 23.47
N VAL A 92 -1.13 -19.20 23.49
CA VAL A 92 0.25 -19.73 23.51
C VAL A 92 1.04 -19.32 22.26
N GLU A 93 0.38 -19.34 21.09
CA GLU A 93 1.00 -18.95 19.83
C GLU A 93 1.26 -17.44 19.77
N LEU A 94 0.34 -16.61 20.29
CA LEU A 94 0.52 -15.18 20.44
C LEU A 94 1.64 -14.86 21.43
N ASP A 95 1.65 -15.49 22.59
CA ASP A 95 2.69 -15.29 23.60
C ASP A 95 4.08 -15.58 23.04
N THR A 96 4.21 -16.70 22.32
CA THR A 96 5.46 -17.07 21.68
C THR A 96 5.89 -16.01 20.66
N LEU A 97 4.99 -15.59 19.81
CA LEU A 97 5.30 -14.59 18.78
C LEU A 97 5.68 -13.25 19.40
N LEU A 98 4.94 -12.78 20.39
CA LEU A 98 5.20 -11.48 21.05
C LEU A 98 6.52 -11.51 21.84
N ASP A 99 6.91 -12.65 22.43
CA ASP A 99 8.22 -12.80 23.07
C ASP A 99 9.36 -12.68 22.07
N GLU A 100 9.23 -13.33 20.90
CA GLU A 100 10.27 -13.31 19.85
C GLU A 100 10.38 -11.93 19.16
N LEU A 101 9.27 -11.20 19.04
CA LEU A 101 9.25 -9.85 18.46
C LEU A 101 9.71 -8.75 19.45
N GLY A 102 9.70 -9.04 20.75
CA GLY A 102 10.17 -8.13 21.79
C GLY A 102 9.08 -7.29 22.46
N THR A 103 9.50 -6.39 23.35
CA THR A 103 8.60 -5.68 24.28
C THR A 103 7.66 -4.67 23.60
N GLN A 104 8.00 -4.21 22.40
CA GLN A 104 7.18 -3.26 21.66
C GLN A 104 6.13 -3.94 20.76
N ALA A 105 6.10 -5.28 20.72
CA ALA A 105 5.12 -6.00 19.93
C ALA A 105 3.76 -6.09 20.64
N VAL A 106 2.68 -5.76 19.92
CA VAL A 106 1.30 -5.79 20.42
C VAL A 106 0.41 -6.52 19.41
N ALA A 107 -0.30 -7.55 19.86
CA ALA A 107 -1.24 -8.29 19.03
C ALA A 107 -2.64 -7.67 19.06
N VAL A 108 -3.26 -7.54 17.89
CA VAL A 108 -4.66 -7.14 17.74
C VAL A 108 -5.46 -8.33 17.21
N VAL A 109 -6.27 -8.93 18.07
CA VAL A 109 -6.98 -10.19 17.83
C VAL A 109 -8.38 -9.90 17.30
N VAL A 110 -8.62 -10.18 16.03
CA VAL A 110 -9.91 -9.98 15.34
C VAL A 110 -10.34 -11.27 14.66
N PRO A 111 -11.02 -12.19 15.34
CA PRO A 111 -11.53 -13.40 14.70
C PRO A 111 -12.71 -13.13 13.75
N ALA A 112 -13.23 -11.90 13.71
CA ALA A 112 -14.31 -11.51 12.82
C ALA A 112 -13.91 -11.67 11.33
N TYR A 113 -14.89 -12.12 10.55
CA TYR A 113 -14.86 -12.20 9.11
C TYR A 113 -16.27 -11.91 8.58
N PRO A 114 -16.66 -10.62 8.45
CA PRO A 114 -18.03 -10.23 8.15
C PRO A 114 -18.60 -10.89 6.90
N ASP A 115 -17.82 -10.96 5.80
CA ASP A 115 -18.24 -11.61 4.53
C ASP A 115 -18.60 -13.09 4.69
N SER A 116 -18.16 -13.72 5.78
CA SER A 116 -18.47 -15.11 6.09
C SER A 116 -19.38 -15.27 7.31
N GLY A 117 -20.06 -14.18 7.71
CA GLY A 117 -21.03 -14.17 8.81
C GLY A 117 -20.41 -14.33 10.20
N ARG A 118 -19.13 -13.99 10.40
CA ARG A 118 -18.45 -13.97 11.69
C ARG A 118 -18.22 -12.54 12.12
N ILE A 119 -18.78 -12.18 13.28
CA ILE A 119 -18.65 -10.84 13.87
C ILE A 119 -18.30 -10.94 15.35
N VAL A 120 -17.70 -9.88 15.90
CA VAL A 120 -17.46 -9.75 17.34
C VAL A 120 -18.21 -8.54 17.85
N SER A 121 -19.07 -8.73 18.84
CA SER A 121 -19.86 -7.67 19.47
C SER A 121 -19.95 -7.90 20.97
N GLY A 122 -19.60 -6.87 21.76
CA GLY A 122 -19.50 -6.97 23.21
C GLY A 122 -18.47 -8.02 23.67
N GLY A 123 -17.45 -8.26 22.86
CA GLY A 123 -16.43 -9.30 23.06
C GLY A 123 -16.88 -10.70 22.62
N TYR A 124 -18.15 -10.91 22.23
CA TYR A 124 -18.66 -12.22 21.84
C TYR A 124 -18.50 -12.48 20.34
N LEU A 125 -17.89 -13.59 19.98
CA LEU A 125 -17.85 -14.08 18.61
C LEU A 125 -19.16 -14.76 18.24
N LEU A 126 -19.82 -14.22 17.21
CA LEU A 126 -21.05 -14.76 16.64
C LEU A 126 -20.75 -15.33 15.23
N VAL A 127 -21.29 -16.52 14.97
CA VAL A 127 -21.26 -17.18 13.66
C VAL A 127 -22.67 -17.24 13.14
N HIS A 128 -22.98 -16.47 12.09
CA HIS A 128 -24.35 -16.29 11.57
C HIS A 128 -25.37 -15.92 12.67
N GLY A 129 -24.96 -15.02 13.59
CA GLY A 129 -25.79 -14.56 14.71
C GLY A 129 -25.86 -15.49 15.92
N VAL A 130 -25.20 -16.66 15.88
CA VAL A 130 -25.17 -17.63 16.97
C VAL A 130 -23.82 -17.55 17.70
N PRO A 131 -23.77 -17.47 19.04
CA PRO A 131 -22.52 -17.57 19.80
C PRO A 131 -21.71 -18.79 19.39
N VAL A 132 -20.40 -18.63 19.15
CA VAL A 132 -19.57 -19.67 18.55
C VAL A 132 -19.59 -20.99 19.32
N GLN A 133 -19.65 -20.98 20.65
CA GLN A 133 -19.76 -22.17 21.48
C GLN A 133 -21.05 -22.97 21.27
N LEU A 134 -22.10 -22.35 20.75
CA LEU A 134 -23.38 -22.99 20.43
C LEU A 134 -23.49 -23.43 18.97
N SER A 135 -22.51 -23.11 18.16
CA SER A 135 -22.42 -23.55 16.76
C SER A 135 -21.82 -24.96 16.68
N ASP A 136 -21.68 -25.50 15.47
CA ASP A 136 -21.09 -26.83 15.24
C ASP A 136 -19.64 -26.93 15.75
N VAL A 137 -18.93 -25.79 15.83
CA VAL A 137 -17.54 -25.75 16.36
C VAL A 137 -17.48 -26.00 17.86
N GLY A 138 -18.54 -25.70 18.61
CA GLY A 138 -18.66 -26.06 20.01
C GLY A 138 -18.76 -27.58 20.25
N LYS A 139 -19.01 -28.33 19.16
CA LYS A 139 -19.10 -29.79 19.17
C LYS A 139 -17.88 -30.44 18.51
N ASP A 140 -16.82 -29.66 18.20
CA ASP A 140 -15.59 -30.20 17.60
C ASP A 140 -15.04 -31.34 18.44
N PRO A 141 -14.81 -32.55 17.87
CA PRO A 141 -14.45 -33.72 18.66
C PRO A 141 -13.01 -33.67 19.23
N VAL A 142 -12.16 -32.79 18.68
CA VAL A 142 -10.74 -32.69 19.08
C VAL A 142 -10.52 -31.52 20.04
N LYS A 143 -10.98 -30.32 19.66
CA LYS A 143 -10.86 -29.10 20.49
C LYS A 143 -12.17 -28.30 20.41
N PRO A 144 -13.19 -28.65 21.18
CA PRO A 144 -14.46 -27.90 21.20
C PRO A 144 -14.25 -26.48 21.71
N VAL A 145 -14.87 -25.51 21.06
CA VAL A 145 -14.89 -24.12 21.53
C VAL A 145 -15.95 -23.98 22.60
N THR A 146 -15.54 -23.75 23.83
CA THR A 146 -16.43 -23.67 25.00
C THR A 146 -16.66 -22.26 25.51
N GLU A 147 -16.01 -21.27 24.90
CA GLU A 147 -16.10 -19.85 25.27
C GLU A 147 -16.33 -19.01 24.02
N SER A 148 -17.40 -18.22 24.02
CA SER A 148 -17.70 -17.27 22.92
C SER A 148 -17.12 -15.88 23.17
N HIS A 149 -16.78 -15.53 24.42
CA HIS A 149 -16.20 -14.25 24.76
C HIS A 149 -14.69 -14.29 24.49
N VAL A 150 -14.29 -13.70 23.36
CA VAL A 150 -12.92 -13.76 22.81
C VAL A 150 -11.87 -13.26 23.82
N PRO A 151 -12.04 -12.11 24.50
CA PRO A 151 -11.07 -11.67 25.50
C PRO A 151 -10.81 -12.73 26.57
N LYS A 152 -11.87 -13.31 27.16
CA LYS A 152 -11.76 -14.36 28.19
C LYS A 152 -11.10 -15.62 27.65
N LEU A 153 -11.38 -15.98 26.39
CA LEU A 153 -10.75 -17.14 25.76
C LEU A 153 -9.24 -16.93 25.64
N VAL A 154 -8.81 -15.75 25.20
CA VAL A 154 -7.39 -15.42 25.06
C VAL A 154 -6.72 -15.29 26.44
N GLU A 155 -7.34 -14.63 27.42
CA GLU A 155 -6.85 -14.51 28.79
C GLU A 155 -6.57 -15.87 29.46
N LYS A 156 -7.37 -16.89 29.15
CA LYS A 156 -7.16 -18.26 29.68
C LYS A 156 -5.94 -18.95 29.11
N GLN A 157 -5.46 -18.53 27.95
CA GLN A 157 -4.37 -19.17 27.22
C GLN A 157 -3.09 -18.33 27.18
N SER A 158 -3.18 -17.02 27.43
CA SER A 158 -2.06 -16.07 27.33
C SER A 158 -1.58 -15.63 28.71
N LYS A 159 -0.28 -15.43 28.82
CA LYS A 159 0.35 -14.83 30.01
C LYS A 159 0.30 -13.29 29.99
N PHE A 160 -0.03 -12.68 28.85
CA PHE A 160 -0.07 -11.24 28.68
C PHE A 160 -1.43 -10.65 29.06
N THR A 161 -1.40 -9.40 29.50
CA THR A 161 -2.62 -8.62 29.76
C THR A 161 -3.39 -8.43 28.46
N VAL A 162 -4.68 -8.77 28.50
CA VAL A 162 -5.62 -8.62 27.40
C VAL A 162 -6.53 -7.43 27.67
N ALA A 163 -6.67 -6.53 26.69
CA ALA A 163 -7.60 -5.42 26.73
C ALA A 163 -8.68 -5.57 25.66
N SER A 164 -9.88 -5.09 25.94
CA SER A 164 -11.00 -5.06 25.00
C SER A 164 -11.27 -3.64 24.53
N ILE A 165 -11.69 -3.48 23.27
CA ILE A 165 -12.21 -2.22 22.73
C ILE A 165 -13.63 -2.48 22.28
N GLY A 166 -14.60 -1.88 22.98
CA GLY A 166 -16.03 -2.08 22.70
C GLY A 166 -16.51 -1.34 21.47
N LEU A 167 -17.67 -1.76 20.99
CA LEU A 167 -18.30 -1.27 19.76
C LEU A 167 -18.52 0.25 19.74
N GLU A 168 -18.81 0.87 20.89
CA GLU A 168 -18.95 2.34 20.99
C GLU A 168 -17.69 3.07 20.48
N THR A 169 -16.50 2.61 20.89
CA THR A 169 -15.21 3.18 20.42
C THR A 169 -14.97 2.90 18.93
N ILE A 170 -15.35 1.71 18.45
CA ILE A 170 -15.22 1.34 17.03
C ILE A 170 -16.08 2.27 16.16
N LEU A 171 -17.34 2.49 16.56
CA LEU A 171 -18.26 3.37 15.84
C LEU A 171 -17.86 4.86 15.91
N ALA A 172 -17.09 5.27 16.91
CA ALA A 172 -16.52 6.61 16.98
C ALA A 172 -15.37 6.84 15.98
N GLY A 173 -14.88 5.77 15.33
CA GLY A 173 -13.95 5.83 14.21
C GLY A 173 -12.47 5.76 14.60
N LYS A 174 -11.62 5.83 13.57
CA LYS A 174 -10.18 5.55 13.63
C LYS A 174 -9.46 6.24 14.79
N GLN A 175 -9.67 7.53 15.00
CA GLN A 175 -8.96 8.28 16.04
C GLN A 175 -9.32 7.82 17.46
N ALA A 176 -10.58 7.49 17.69
CA ALA A 176 -11.04 6.97 18.98
C ALA A 176 -10.42 5.57 19.24
N ILE A 177 -10.34 4.74 18.22
CA ILE A 177 -9.71 3.41 18.28
C ILE A 177 -8.22 3.56 18.61
N GLU A 178 -7.50 4.42 17.90
CA GLU A 178 -6.07 4.71 18.11
C GLU A 178 -5.80 5.14 19.55
N ASN A 179 -6.54 6.14 20.05
CA ASN A 179 -6.41 6.62 21.42
C ASN A 179 -6.66 5.49 22.43
N LYS A 180 -7.69 4.65 22.19
CA LYS A 180 -8.02 3.56 23.09
C LYS A 180 -7.00 2.43 23.06
N MET A 181 -6.40 2.14 21.89
CA MET A 181 -5.27 1.21 21.79
C MET A 181 -4.06 1.74 22.56
N GLN A 182 -3.71 3.03 22.41
CA GLN A 182 -2.62 3.65 23.15
C GLN A 182 -2.85 3.58 24.66
N GLU A 183 -4.03 3.93 25.15
CA GLU A 183 -4.39 3.81 26.59
C GLU A 183 -4.22 2.38 27.10
N ALA A 184 -4.66 1.37 26.31
CA ALA A 184 -4.54 -0.02 26.69
C ALA A 184 -3.08 -0.47 26.77
N ILE A 185 -2.25 -0.06 25.82
CA ILE A 185 -0.81 -0.37 25.79
C ILE A 185 -0.09 0.30 26.97
N ASP A 186 -0.40 1.58 27.25
CA ASP A 186 0.18 2.31 28.38
C ASP A 186 -0.21 1.70 29.73
N ALA A 187 -1.39 1.03 29.79
CA ALA A 187 -1.82 0.22 30.95
C ALA A 187 -1.17 -1.19 31.00
N GLY A 188 -0.28 -1.51 30.06
CA GLY A 188 0.47 -2.76 30.03
C GLY A 188 -0.15 -3.90 29.22
N ALA A 189 -1.19 -3.63 28.42
CA ALA A 189 -1.77 -4.63 27.55
C ALA A 189 -0.83 -4.93 26.36
N ARG A 190 -0.64 -6.22 26.09
CA ARG A 190 0.10 -6.75 24.94
C ARG A 190 -0.81 -7.44 23.92
N VAL A 191 -2.05 -7.67 24.29
CA VAL A 191 -3.08 -8.23 23.41
C VAL A 191 -4.32 -7.35 23.50
N ILE A 192 -4.84 -6.94 22.34
CA ILE A 192 -6.03 -6.08 22.23
C ILE A 192 -7.08 -6.81 21.41
N VAL A 193 -8.31 -6.87 21.90
CA VAL A 193 -9.45 -7.52 21.24
C VAL A 193 -10.53 -6.48 20.96
N PRO A 194 -10.58 -5.90 19.76
CA PRO A 194 -11.66 -4.97 19.39
C PRO A 194 -12.92 -5.72 18.94
N ASP A 195 -14.08 -5.12 19.19
CA ASP A 195 -15.31 -5.49 18.53
C ASP A 195 -15.23 -5.15 17.04
N VAL A 196 -15.79 -6.00 16.18
CA VAL A 196 -15.84 -5.81 14.72
C VAL A 196 -17.10 -6.45 14.16
N ILE A 197 -17.92 -5.67 13.47
CA ILE A 197 -19.17 -6.12 12.86
C ILE A 197 -19.12 -6.05 11.34
N THR A 198 -18.42 -5.04 10.78
CA THR A 198 -18.35 -4.75 9.35
C THR A 198 -16.91 -4.78 8.83
N ASN A 199 -16.74 -4.77 7.51
CA ASN A 199 -15.43 -4.61 6.89
C ASN A 199 -14.87 -3.19 7.11
N GLU A 200 -15.74 -2.19 7.22
CA GLU A 200 -15.38 -0.81 7.54
C GLU A 200 -14.77 -0.70 8.95
N ASP A 201 -15.28 -1.49 9.91
CA ASP A 201 -14.68 -1.57 11.25
C ASP A 201 -13.27 -2.17 11.19
N ILE A 202 -13.06 -3.21 10.36
CA ILE A 202 -11.73 -3.79 10.13
C ILE A 202 -10.78 -2.74 9.55
N ASP A 203 -11.24 -1.95 8.57
CA ASP A 203 -10.44 -0.89 7.97
C ASP A 203 -10.11 0.22 8.98
N ALA A 204 -11.03 0.57 9.86
CA ALA A 204 -10.80 1.55 10.93
C ALA A 204 -9.78 1.05 11.96
N VAL A 205 -9.91 -0.21 12.40
CA VAL A 205 -8.95 -0.88 13.30
C VAL A 205 -7.55 -0.93 12.66
N ALA A 206 -7.46 -1.38 11.41
CA ALA A 206 -6.20 -1.45 10.67
C ALA A 206 -5.54 -0.07 10.50
N GLY A 207 -6.35 0.95 10.22
CA GLY A 207 -5.89 2.33 10.12
C GLY A 207 -5.36 2.87 11.45
N ALA A 208 -6.01 2.57 12.57
CA ALA A 208 -5.54 2.93 13.91
C ALA A 208 -4.23 2.22 14.27
N MET A 209 -4.13 0.91 13.98
CA MET A 209 -2.89 0.15 14.17
C MET A 209 -1.72 0.76 13.42
N ALA A 210 -1.93 1.22 12.19
CA ALA A 210 -0.87 1.80 11.36
C ALA A 210 -0.36 3.16 11.88
N GLU A 211 -1.11 3.87 12.71
CA GLU A 211 -0.64 5.14 13.33
C GLU A 211 0.26 4.92 14.55
N LEU A 212 0.22 3.76 15.19
CA LEU A 212 1.00 3.43 16.38
C LEU A 212 2.43 2.98 16.05
N GLU A 213 3.22 3.87 15.44
CA GLU A 213 4.58 3.58 14.90
C GLU A 213 5.61 3.18 15.95
N SER A 214 5.40 3.58 17.21
CA SER A 214 6.30 3.20 18.31
C SER A 214 6.18 1.73 18.69
N TYR A 215 5.21 1.02 18.12
CA TYR A 215 4.92 -0.38 18.42
C TYR A 215 4.96 -1.23 17.15
N GLN A 216 5.37 -2.48 17.33
CA GLN A 216 5.22 -3.49 16.28
C GLN A 216 3.83 -4.12 16.39
N MET A 217 2.87 -3.57 15.64
CA MET A 217 1.49 -4.05 15.65
C MET A 217 1.39 -5.37 14.86
N VAL A 218 0.82 -6.39 15.51
CA VAL A 218 0.68 -7.75 14.97
C VAL A 218 -0.80 -8.06 14.74
N PRO A 219 -1.30 -8.05 13.50
CA PRO A 219 -2.62 -8.56 13.20
C PRO A 219 -2.73 -10.04 13.56
N ALA A 220 -3.77 -10.42 14.30
CA ALA A 220 -4.07 -11.81 14.67
C ALA A 220 -5.51 -12.13 14.25
N ASP A 221 -5.68 -12.63 13.01
CA ASP A 221 -6.99 -12.73 12.38
C ASP A 221 -7.08 -13.84 11.33
N PRO A 222 -8.28 -14.16 10.80
CA PRO A 222 -8.45 -15.11 9.71
C PRO A 222 -8.10 -14.56 8.31
N GLY A 223 -7.54 -13.32 8.22
CA GLY A 223 -7.03 -12.71 6.99
C GLY A 223 -7.56 -11.32 6.63
N PRO A 224 -8.82 -10.91 6.95
CA PRO A 224 -9.33 -9.58 6.62
C PRO A 224 -8.53 -8.43 7.25
N LEU A 225 -8.20 -8.52 8.56
CA LEU A 225 -7.40 -7.51 9.25
C LEU A 225 -5.96 -7.50 8.74
N THR A 226 -5.35 -8.66 8.50
CA THR A 226 -4.02 -8.78 7.89
C THR A 226 -3.95 -8.02 6.57
N ALA A 227 -4.93 -8.20 5.69
CA ALA A 227 -4.98 -7.50 4.40
C ALA A 227 -5.24 -5.98 4.56
N ALA A 228 -6.15 -5.61 5.45
CA ALA A 228 -6.44 -4.20 5.73
C ALA A 228 -5.23 -3.47 6.35
N PHE A 229 -4.53 -4.12 7.27
CA PHE A 229 -3.33 -3.57 7.89
C PHE A 229 -2.16 -3.46 6.90
N ALA A 230 -1.93 -4.47 6.07
CA ALA A 230 -0.92 -4.39 5.01
C ALA A 230 -1.18 -3.19 4.09
N ARG A 231 -2.45 -2.94 3.72
CA ARG A 231 -2.85 -1.78 2.92
C ARG A 231 -2.65 -0.45 3.66
N ALA A 232 -3.06 -0.36 4.94
CA ALA A 232 -2.94 0.84 5.75
C ALA A 232 -1.47 1.19 6.02
N PHE A 233 -0.66 0.20 6.38
CA PHE A 233 0.76 0.32 6.64
C PHE A 233 1.54 0.75 5.37
N SER A 234 1.24 0.13 4.22
CA SER A 234 1.80 0.56 2.94
C SER A 234 1.45 2.01 2.64
N ARG A 235 0.16 2.39 2.76
CA ARG A 235 -0.29 3.77 2.51
C ARG A 235 0.41 4.78 3.42
N LYS A 236 0.69 4.43 4.67
CA LYS A 236 1.38 5.31 5.60
C LYS A 236 2.84 5.49 5.23
N ARG A 237 3.56 4.40 4.93
CA ARG A 237 4.92 4.46 4.38
C ARG A 237 4.99 5.20 3.04
N MET A 238 3.90 5.19 2.28
CA MET A 238 3.77 5.91 1.01
C MET A 238 3.55 7.41 1.18
N LYS A 239 3.11 7.91 2.34
CA LYS A 239 3.05 9.37 2.59
C LYS A 239 4.42 10.03 2.45
N ASP A 240 5.49 9.25 2.55
CA ASP A 240 6.85 9.72 2.34
C ASP A 240 7.32 9.57 0.88
N LYS A 241 6.55 8.86 0.02
CA LYS A 241 6.89 8.66 -1.40
C LYS A 241 6.07 9.60 -2.28
N LYS A 242 6.74 10.24 -3.24
CA LYS A 242 6.12 11.17 -4.17
C LYS A 242 5.87 10.52 -5.53
N ILE A 243 4.77 10.89 -6.17
CA ILE A 243 4.47 10.52 -7.55
C ILE A 243 4.59 11.76 -8.41
N ILE A 244 5.38 11.67 -9.48
CA ILE A 244 5.53 12.77 -10.43
C ILE A 244 4.66 12.47 -11.65
N VAL A 245 3.67 13.34 -11.89
CA VAL A 245 2.73 13.25 -13.02
C VAL A 245 3.07 14.32 -14.02
N THR A 246 3.60 13.93 -15.18
CA THR A 246 3.98 14.86 -16.26
C THR A 246 3.06 14.69 -17.45
N VAL A 247 2.34 15.75 -17.80
CA VAL A 247 1.37 15.75 -18.90
C VAL A 247 1.63 16.92 -19.84
N GLY A 248 2.13 16.61 -21.04
CA GLY A 248 2.36 17.58 -22.12
C GLY A 248 1.31 17.56 -23.22
N SER A 249 0.26 16.75 -23.07
CA SER A 249 -0.80 16.63 -24.07
C SER A 249 -1.88 17.68 -23.86
N VAL A 250 -2.19 18.45 -24.90
CA VAL A 250 -3.23 19.49 -24.93
C VAL A 250 -4.53 19.00 -25.58
N THR A 251 -4.78 17.68 -25.62
CA THR A 251 -6.04 17.16 -26.17
C THR A 251 -7.19 17.34 -25.19
N SER A 252 -8.40 17.56 -25.70
CA SER A 252 -9.60 17.68 -24.87
C SER A 252 -9.84 16.48 -23.96
N ASN A 253 -9.39 15.29 -24.37
CA ASN A 253 -9.44 14.08 -23.55
C ASN A 253 -8.46 14.16 -22.37
N SER A 254 -7.23 14.61 -22.60
CA SER A 254 -6.23 14.80 -21.54
C SER A 254 -6.70 15.84 -20.50
N SER A 255 -7.27 16.95 -20.94
CA SER A 255 -7.81 17.98 -20.05
C SER A 255 -8.93 17.45 -19.15
N LYS A 256 -9.86 16.63 -19.70
CA LYS A 256 -10.90 15.95 -18.90
C LYS A 256 -10.32 14.97 -17.89
N GLN A 257 -9.28 14.22 -18.25
CA GLN A 257 -8.59 13.29 -17.37
C GLN A 257 -7.85 14.02 -16.24
N LEU A 258 -7.20 15.15 -16.56
CA LEU A 258 -6.54 16.00 -15.56
C LEU A 258 -7.55 16.64 -14.60
N GLN A 259 -8.69 17.11 -15.12
CA GLN A 259 -9.75 17.65 -14.26
C GLN A 259 -10.27 16.58 -13.30
N TYR A 260 -10.53 15.36 -13.79
CA TYR A 260 -10.94 14.25 -12.92
C TYR A 260 -9.90 13.93 -11.84
N LEU A 261 -8.60 13.90 -12.17
CA LEU A 261 -7.54 13.70 -11.19
C LEU A 261 -7.56 14.80 -10.13
N LYS A 262 -7.63 16.07 -10.53
CA LYS A 262 -7.68 17.24 -9.62
C LYS A 262 -8.88 17.15 -8.66
N ASP A 263 -10.06 16.85 -9.18
CA ASP A 263 -11.29 16.74 -8.40
C ASP A 263 -11.24 15.61 -7.34
N LYS A 264 -10.50 14.53 -7.62
CA LYS A 264 -10.40 13.37 -6.75
C LYS A 264 -9.25 13.43 -5.73
N THR A 265 -8.24 14.25 -5.98
CA THR A 265 -7.02 14.29 -5.15
C THR A 265 -6.78 15.65 -4.50
N ASN A 266 -7.54 16.68 -4.89
CA ASN A 266 -7.40 18.06 -4.43
C ASN A 266 -5.96 18.62 -4.56
N LEU A 267 -5.19 18.09 -5.53
CA LEU A 267 -3.81 18.52 -5.79
C LEU A 267 -3.73 19.90 -6.44
N ARG A 268 -2.60 20.56 -6.26
CA ARG A 268 -2.28 21.85 -6.89
C ARG A 268 -1.35 21.61 -8.06
N PRO A 269 -1.81 21.85 -9.33
CA PRO A 269 -0.97 21.68 -10.50
C PRO A 269 0.14 22.74 -10.57
N ILE A 270 1.29 22.34 -11.09
CA ILE A 270 2.34 23.23 -11.53
C ILE A 270 2.18 23.42 -13.03
N TYR A 271 1.78 24.63 -13.43
CA TYR A 271 1.62 24.95 -14.82
C TYR A 271 2.94 25.41 -15.44
N VAL A 272 3.25 24.81 -16.59
CA VAL A 272 4.42 25.08 -17.39
C VAL A 272 4.01 25.97 -18.57
N ASP A 273 4.72 27.07 -18.77
CA ASP A 273 4.46 27.97 -19.92
C ASP A 273 5.07 27.35 -21.19
N SER A 274 4.17 26.77 -22.01
CA SER A 274 4.57 26.15 -23.27
C SER A 274 5.13 27.17 -24.28
N LYS A 275 4.76 28.45 -24.21
CA LYS A 275 5.32 29.52 -25.06
C LYS A 275 6.80 29.73 -24.76
N LYS A 276 7.16 29.75 -23.50
CA LYS A 276 8.55 29.86 -23.05
C LYS A 276 9.38 28.63 -23.39
N LEU A 277 8.79 27.42 -23.31
CA LEU A 277 9.46 26.22 -23.76
C LEU A 277 9.59 26.12 -25.28
N ALA A 278 8.74 26.84 -26.06
CA ALA A 278 8.83 26.90 -27.50
C ALA A 278 9.78 28.02 -27.98
N THR A 279 10.91 28.22 -27.32
CA THR A 279 11.93 29.21 -27.69
C THR A 279 13.29 28.56 -27.87
N VAL A 280 14.17 29.22 -28.66
CA VAL A 280 15.55 28.76 -28.91
C VAL A 280 16.59 29.53 -28.10
N ASP A 281 16.16 30.43 -27.26
CA ASP A 281 16.97 31.28 -26.39
C ASP A 281 16.99 30.80 -24.91
N GLY A 282 17.58 31.62 -24.04
CA GLY A 282 17.71 31.31 -22.58
C GLY A 282 16.39 31.31 -21.82
N VAL A 283 15.28 31.82 -22.41
CA VAL A 283 13.94 31.83 -21.78
C VAL A 283 13.47 30.41 -21.50
N TRP A 284 13.88 29.42 -22.31
CA TRP A 284 13.61 28.01 -22.10
C TRP A 284 14.22 27.51 -20.77
N ASP A 285 15.50 27.82 -20.52
CA ASP A 285 16.17 27.43 -19.28
C ASP A 285 15.57 28.12 -18.07
N GLU A 286 15.22 29.40 -18.15
CA GLU A 286 14.53 30.15 -17.09
C GLU A 286 13.21 29.47 -16.69
N GLU A 287 12.41 29.04 -17.66
CA GLU A 287 11.15 28.37 -17.39
C GLU A 287 11.34 26.99 -16.76
N VAL A 288 12.31 26.22 -17.26
CA VAL A 288 12.67 24.92 -16.68
C VAL A 288 13.08 25.09 -15.21
N ASP A 289 13.97 26.04 -14.92
CA ASP A 289 14.47 26.28 -13.55
C ASP A 289 13.35 26.80 -12.62
N ARG A 290 12.47 27.67 -13.12
CA ARG A 290 11.28 28.15 -12.37
C ARG A 290 10.39 26.98 -11.96
N VAL A 291 10.09 26.08 -12.89
CA VAL A 291 9.21 24.93 -12.62
C VAL A 291 9.87 23.96 -11.66
N ILE A 292 11.17 23.69 -11.80
CA ILE A 292 11.93 22.84 -10.86
C ILE A 292 11.86 23.41 -9.44
N ALA A 293 12.09 24.71 -9.27
CA ALA A 293 12.02 25.36 -7.97
C ALA A 293 10.63 25.24 -7.34
N LEU A 294 9.57 25.49 -8.12
CA LEU A 294 8.20 25.30 -7.65
C LEU A 294 7.90 23.84 -7.31
N ALA A 295 8.39 22.89 -8.10
CA ALA A 295 8.19 21.49 -7.88
C ALA A 295 8.77 21.04 -6.53
N LYS A 296 9.99 21.47 -6.18
CA LYS A 296 10.62 21.19 -4.90
C LYS A 296 9.80 21.74 -3.73
N GLN A 297 9.27 22.95 -3.83
CA GLN A 297 8.41 23.55 -2.78
C GLN A 297 7.07 22.81 -2.63
N GLU A 298 6.44 22.41 -3.73
CA GLU A 298 5.15 21.73 -3.68
C GLU A 298 5.27 20.26 -3.24
N MET A 299 6.42 19.62 -3.43
CA MET A 299 6.67 18.26 -2.92
C MET A 299 6.62 18.16 -1.39
N GLU A 300 6.89 19.22 -0.67
CA GLU A 300 6.72 19.28 0.79
C GLU A 300 5.24 19.24 1.22
N LYS A 301 4.33 19.66 0.34
CA LYS A 301 2.93 19.91 0.67
C LYS A 301 1.96 18.86 0.10
N GLN A 302 2.39 18.09 -0.91
CA GLN A 302 1.53 17.11 -1.58
C GLN A 302 2.32 15.89 -2.05
N ASP A 303 1.65 14.73 -2.08
CA ASP A 303 2.27 13.44 -2.43
C ASP A 303 2.25 13.18 -3.93
N ILE A 304 1.35 13.84 -4.66
CA ILE A 304 1.24 13.76 -6.12
C ILE A 304 1.58 15.13 -6.69
N LEU A 305 2.65 15.19 -7.47
CA LEU A 305 3.11 16.41 -8.12
C LEU A 305 2.66 16.39 -9.59
N LEU A 306 1.70 17.22 -9.94
CA LEU A 306 1.23 17.38 -11.33
C LEU A 306 1.94 18.53 -12.01
N ILE A 307 2.72 18.21 -13.03
CA ILE A 307 3.43 19.15 -13.92
C ILE A 307 2.76 19.08 -15.30
N THR A 308 2.20 20.17 -15.78
CA THR A 308 1.44 20.14 -17.03
C THR A 308 1.48 21.47 -17.78
N THR A 309 1.41 21.38 -19.12
CA THR A 309 1.21 22.55 -20.02
C THR A 309 -0.28 22.90 -20.18
N ASP A 310 -1.20 22.08 -19.65
CA ASP A 310 -2.65 22.30 -19.75
C ASP A 310 -3.14 23.27 -18.66
N ALA A 311 -2.78 24.53 -18.80
CA ALA A 311 -3.23 25.59 -17.90
C ALA A 311 -4.63 26.08 -18.25
N PRO A 312 -5.46 26.53 -17.27
CA PRO A 312 -6.76 27.15 -17.56
C PRO A 312 -6.63 28.34 -18.50
N GLY A 313 -7.34 28.31 -19.61
CA GLY A 313 -7.29 29.38 -20.61
C GLY A 313 -6.05 29.39 -21.50
N ALA A 314 -5.20 28.38 -21.44
CA ALA A 314 -4.06 28.26 -22.32
C ALA A 314 -4.53 28.03 -23.78
N GLU A 315 -4.01 28.82 -24.70
CA GLU A 315 -4.25 28.65 -26.12
C GLU A 315 -3.31 27.58 -26.70
N ILE A 316 -3.80 26.82 -27.67
CA ILE A 316 -2.96 25.91 -28.46
C ILE A 316 -1.99 26.76 -29.29
N LEU A 317 -0.69 26.51 -29.14
CA LEU A 317 0.34 27.28 -29.84
C LEU A 317 0.35 26.98 -31.32
N ASP A 318 0.38 28.01 -32.14
CA ASP A 318 0.71 27.90 -33.55
C ASP A 318 2.24 27.80 -33.73
N LEU A 319 2.73 26.55 -33.55
CA LEU A 319 4.15 26.25 -33.66
C LEU A 319 4.73 26.52 -35.06
N LYS A 320 3.88 26.52 -36.10
CA LYS A 320 4.32 26.80 -37.45
C LYS A 320 4.70 28.29 -37.60
N THR A 321 3.83 29.18 -37.13
CA THR A 321 4.09 30.63 -37.14
C THR A 321 5.25 30.98 -36.22
N LEU A 322 5.29 30.42 -35.00
CA LEU A 322 6.38 30.61 -34.02
C LEU A 322 7.73 30.13 -34.59
N GLY A 323 7.74 28.96 -35.22
CA GLY A 323 8.95 28.42 -35.84
C GLY A 323 9.49 29.32 -36.96
N ALA A 324 8.60 29.82 -37.83
CA ALA A 324 9.00 30.74 -38.89
C ALA A 324 9.62 32.03 -38.31
N GLN A 325 9.09 32.56 -37.21
CA GLN A 325 9.64 33.74 -36.52
C GLN A 325 11.02 33.50 -35.90
N GLN A 326 11.30 32.30 -35.44
CA GLN A 326 12.53 31.93 -34.77
C GLN A 326 13.53 31.24 -35.71
N GLY A 327 13.22 31.05 -37.00
CA GLY A 327 14.07 30.41 -37.97
C GLY A 327 14.27 28.90 -37.77
N VAL A 328 13.30 28.23 -37.14
CA VAL A 328 13.33 26.78 -36.86
C VAL A 328 12.03 26.10 -37.30
N SER A 329 12.03 24.79 -37.42
CA SER A 329 10.84 24.01 -37.76
C SER A 329 9.85 23.95 -36.60
N GLN A 330 8.56 23.76 -36.91
CA GLN A 330 7.54 23.47 -35.89
C GLN A 330 7.86 22.23 -35.04
N ASP A 331 8.49 21.19 -35.66
CA ASP A 331 8.86 19.96 -35.00
C ASP A 331 10.01 20.18 -33.98
N ALA A 332 10.92 21.12 -34.31
CA ALA A 332 11.98 21.50 -33.38
C ALA A 332 11.39 22.18 -32.13
N LEU A 333 10.40 23.06 -32.28
CA LEU A 333 9.72 23.69 -31.15
C LEU A 333 8.88 22.71 -30.35
N ALA A 334 8.17 21.78 -30.99
CA ALA A 334 7.44 20.71 -30.31
C ALA A 334 8.41 19.82 -29.47
N LYS A 335 9.55 19.50 -30.06
CA LYS A 335 10.61 18.75 -29.37
C LYS A 335 11.15 19.52 -28.15
N ARG A 336 11.37 20.82 -28.26
CA ARG A 336 11.83 21.65 -27.13
C ARG A 336 10.84 21.68 -25.97
N ILE A 337 9.52 21.73 -26.25
CA ILE A 337 8.49 21.64 -25.22
C ILE A 337 8.59 20.27 -24.52
N ALA A 338 8.66 19.18 -25.29
CA ALA A 338 8.79 17.83 -24.73
C ALA A 338 10.09 17.66 -23.93
N ASP A 339 11.21 18.21 -24.43
CA ASP A 339 12.51 18.17 -23.74
C ASP A 339 12.48 18.99 -22.44
N GLY A 340 11.79 20.13 -22.42
CA GLY A 340 11.60 20.91 -21.18
C GLY A 340 10.88 20.11 -20.11
N LEU A 341 9.76 19.48 -20.46
CA LEU A 341 9.02 18.60 -19.53
C LEU A 341 9.85 17.41 -19.08
N GLY A 342 10.59 16.78 -19.99
CA GLY A 342 11.50 15.68 -19.67
C GLY A 342 12.63 16.11 -18.72
N LYS A 343 13.27 17.28 -18.96
CA LYS A 343 14.33 17.83 -18.09
C LYS A 343 13.79 18.18 -16.72
N ILE A 344 12.65 18.84 -16.64
CA ILE A 344 11.99 19.16 -15.36
C ILE A 344 11.74 17.87 -14.57
N THR A 345 11.09 16.88 -15.18
CA THR A 345 10.77 15.60 -14.52
C THR A 345 12.03 14.89 -14.03
N ARG A 346 13.06 14.77 -14.89
CA ARG A 346 14.32 14.14 -14.50
C ARG A 346 14.97 14.83 -13.30
N VAL A 347 15.11 16.15 -13.33
CA VAL A 347 15.79 16.92 -12.28
C VAL A 347 15.00 16.83 -10.97
N VAL A 348 13.67 16.97 -11.02
CA VAL A 348 12.80 16.86 -9.85
C VAL A 348 12.93 15.48 -9.20
N VAL A 349 12.97 14.40 -9.99
CA VAL A 349 13.15 13.03 -9.47
C VAL A 349 14.55 12.84 -8.89
N GLN A 350 15.58 13.26 -9.62
CA GLN A 350 16.98 13.02 -9.25
C GLN A 350 17.43 13.82 -8.02
N GLU A 351 16.91 15.05 -7.86
CA GLU A 351 17.29 15.97 -6.78
C GLU A 351 16.28 16.00 -5.64
N SER A 352 15.31 15.09 -5.65
CA SER A 352 14.30 14.96 -4.59
C SER A 352 14.94 14.47 -3.29
N GLU A 353 14.61 15.12 -2.18
CA GLU A 353 14.88 14.64 -0.82
C GLU A 353 13.89 13.55 -0.40
N PHE A 354 12.78 13.41 -1.13
CA PHE A 354 11.76 12.40 -0.89
C PHE A 354 11.99 11.17 -1.78
N GLU A 355 11.61 10.02 -1.30
CA GLU A 355 11.60 8.80 -2.12
C GLU A 355 10.56 8.93 -3.24
N ILE A 356 10.98 8.73 -4.49
CA ILE A 356 10.07 8.77 -5.64
C ILE A 356 9.51 7.37 -5.87
N GLY A 357 8.22 7.22 -5.59
CA GLY A 357 7.50 5.97 -5.80
C GLY A 357 7.25 5.66 -7.27
N GLY A 358 7.18 6.68 -8.13
CA GLY A 358 7.04 6.47 -9.57
C GLY A 358 6.71 7.74 -10.34
N CYS A 359 6.82 7.60 -11.66
CA CYS A 359 6.48 8.63 -12.63
C CYS A 359 5.28 8.21 -13.47
N PHE A 360 4.45 9.18 -13.83
CA PHE A 360 3.45 9.04 -14.89
C PHE A 360 3.78 10.03 -15.99
N SER A 361 3.84 9.56 -17.22
CA SER A 361 4.10 10.40 -18.41
C SER A 361 2.99 10.24 -19.45
N SER A 362 2.40 11.36 -19.87
CA SER A 362 1.39 11.39 -20.93
C SER A 362 1.86 12.20 -22.14
N GLY A 363 1.84 11.53 -23.29
CA GLY A 363 2.34 12.00 -24.57
C GLY A 363 3.59 11.22 -25.00
N GLY A 364 3.55 10.61 -26.20
CA GLY A 364 4.67 9.81 -26.71
C GLY A 364 5.97 10.59 -26.74
N ASP A 365 5.94 11.83 -27.22
CA ASP A 365 7.12 12.70 -27.33
C ASP A 365 7.68 13.09 -25.95
N VAL A 366 6.80 13.34 -24.97
CA VAL A 366 7.21 13.64 -23.59
C VAL A 366 7.91 12.44 -22.97
N THR A 367 7.35 11.25 -23.15
CA THR A 367 7.95 10.00 -22.66
C THR A 367 9.30 9.73 -23.32
N ALA A 368 9.38 9.89 -24.64
CA ALA A 368 10.63 9.72 -25.38
C ALA A 368 11.69 10.73 -24.96
N SER A 369 11.33 11.99 -24.76
CA SER A 369 12.23 13.04 -24.26
C SER A 369 12.69 12.75 -22.84
N LEU A 370 11.80 12.30 -21.95
CA LEU A 370 12.15 11.91 -20.59
C LEU A 370 13.16 10.77 -20.58
N CYS A 371 12.95 9.71 -21.37
CA CYS A 371 13.92 8.60 -21.51
C CYS A 371 15.25 9.08 -22.03
N SER A 372 15.27 9.87 -23.09
CA SER A 372 16.49 10.38 -23.72
C SER A 372 17.30 11.27 -22.76
N ILE A 373 16.65 12.23 -22.10
CA ILE A 373 17.28 13.17 -21.17
C ILE A 373 17.75 12.46 -19.89
N SER A 374 17.01 11.43 -19.47
CA SER A 374 17.41 10.58 -18.34
C SER A 374 18.52 9.58 -18.69
N ARG A 375 18.92 9.50 -19.95
CA ARG A 375 19.88 8.50 -20.47
C ARG A 375 19.42 7.07 -20.19
N ALA A 376 18.11 6.85 -20.13
CA ALA A 376 17.58 5.51 -19.95
C ALA A 376 17.85 4.67 -21.21
N GLU A 377 18.30 3.44 -21.01
CA GLU A 377 18.50 2.46 -22.08
C GLU A 377 17.17 1.93 -22.61
N GLY A 378 16.13 1.97 -21.77
CA GLY A 378 14.79 1.53 -22.11
C GLY A 378 13.82 1.59 -20.93
N ILE A 379 12.64 0.98 -21.13
CA ILE A 379 11.64 0.73 -20.10
C ILE A 379 11.37 -0.78 -20.07
N GLN A 380 11.61 -1.43 -18.96
CA GLN A 380 11.18 -2.79 -18.71
C GLN A 380 9.67 -2.80 -18.53
N LEU A 381 8.93 -3.38 -19.48
CA LEU A 381 7.47 -3.47 -19.39
C LEU A 381 7.08 -4.59 -18.42
N LEU A 382 6.17 -4.28 -17.49
CA LEU A 382 5.74 -5.19 -16.43
C LEU A 382 4.25 -5.50 -16.44
N ASP A 383 3.40 -4.54 -16.87
CA ASP A 383 1.95 -4.70 -16.84
C ASP A 383 1.24 -3.73 -17.81
N GLU A 384 -0.02 -4.02 -18.16
CA GLU A 384 -0.92 -3.13 -18.86
C GLU A 384 -2.07 -2.71 -17.91
N ILE A 385 -2.10 -1.45 -17.51
CA ILE A 385 -3.10 -0.93 -16.56
C ILE A 385 -4.48 -0.81 -17.22
N LEU A 386 -4.48 -0.27 -18.42
CA LEU A 386 -5.62 -0.08 -19.32
C LEU A 386 -5.09 -0.21 -20.76
N PRO A 387 -5.93 -0.49 -21.75
CA PRO A 387 -5.48 -0.55 -23.14
C PRO A 387 -4.65 0.68 -23.54
N LEU A 388 -3.42 0.44 -24.02
CA LEU A 388 -2.43 1.46 -24.41
C LEU A 388 -1.88 2.31 -23.24
N ILE A 389 -1.98 1.84 -22.01
CA ILE A 389 -1.37 2.43 -20.82
C ILE A 389 -0.51 1.38 -20.13
N ALA A 390 0.80 1.48 -20.32
CA ALA A 390 1.76 0.50 -19.85
C ALA A 390 2.42 0.94 -18.52
N TYR A 391 2.63 -0.03 -17.64
CA TYR A 391 3.47 0.09 -16.45
C TYR A 391 4.80 -0.61 -16.66
N GLY A 392 5.87 0.01 -16.19
CA GLY A 392 7.21 -0.55 -16.25
C GLY A 392 8.16 0.14 -15.29
N LYS A 393 9.46 -0.08 -15.51
CA LYS A 393 10.55 0.58 -14.79
C LYS A 393 11.59 1.10 -15.78
N PHE A 394 12.19 2.25 -15.50
CA PHE A 394 13.35 2.70 -16.25
C PHE A 394 14.48 1.70 -16.13
N MET A 395 15.22 1.50 -17.22
CA MET A 395 16.42 0.70 -17.29
C MET A 395 17.60 1.62 -17.61
N GLY A 396 18.58 1.63 -16.72
CA GLY A 396 19.78 2.45 -16.88
C GLY A 396 19.54 3.96 -16.72
N GLY A 397 20.63 4.74 -16.78
CA GLY A 397 20.58 6.20 -16.69
C GLY A 397 20.28 6.74 -15.30
N TYR A 398 19.81 8.00 -15.27
CA TYR A 398 19.58 8.73 -14.02
C TYR A 398 18.33 8.26 -13.22
N LEU A 399 17.42 7.58 -13.87
CA LEU A 399 16.16 7.13 -13.29
C LEU A 399 16.06 5.60 -13.20
N ASP A 400 17.19 4.89 -13.23
CA ASP A 400 17.23 3.43 -13.20
C ASP A 400 16.40 2.85 -12.03
N GLY A 401 15.55 1.86 -12.35
CA GLY A 401 14.70 1.19 -11.38
C GLY A 401 13.43 1.98 -10.96
N ILE A 402 13.33 3.28 -11.25
CA ILE A 402 12.14 4.09 -10.92
C ILE A 402 10.94 3.58 -11.73
N PRO A 403 9.79 3.30 -11.07
CA PRO A 403 8.56 2.93 -11.75
C PRO A 403 8.06 4.03 -12.69
N ILE A 404 7.54 3.63 -13.85
CA ILE A 404 6.92 4.56 -14.80
C ILE A 404 5.63 3.98 -15.37
N VAL A 405 4.62 4.84 -15.48
CA VAL A 405 3.43 4.59 -16.31
C VAL A 405 3.50 5.50 -17.51
N THR A 406 3.37 4.91 -18.70
CA THR A 406 3.35 5.62 -19.97
C THR A 406 1.99 5.57 -20.62
N LYS A 407 1.53 6.71 -21.15
CA LYS A 407 0.22 6.85 -21.78
C LYS A 407 0.29 7.67 -23.07
N GLY A 408 -0.28 7.15 -24.14
CA GLY A 408 -0.53 7.95 -25.35
C GLY A 408 -1.51 9.11 -25.09
N GLY A 409 -1.34 10.25 -25.73
CA GLY A 409 -2.16 11.45 -25.49
C GLY A 409 -3.67 11.20 -25.56
N THR A 410 -4.13 10.34 -26.47
CA THR A 410 -5.55 10.02 -26.68
C THR A 410 -6.04 8.77 -25.95
N ALA A 411 -5.15 8.00 -25.30
CA ALA A 411 -5.49 6.72 -24.66
C ALA A 411 -6.36 6.90 -23.42
N GLY A 412 -7.25 5.93 -23.19
CA GLY A 412 -8.09 5.79 -22.02
C GLY A 412 -9.26 6.77 -21.91
N GLY A 413 -10.23 6.41 -21.06
CA GLY A 413 -11.38 7.27 -20.72
C GLY A 413 -11.04 8.31 -19.65
N THR A 414 -12.04 9.08 -19.21
CA THR A 414 -11.90 10.21 -18.26
C THR A 414 -11.13 9.86 -16.96
N LYS A 415 -11.19 8.62 -16.50
CA LYS A 415 -10.53 8.17 -15.25
C LYS A 415 -9.08 7.70 -15.44
N ALA A 416 -8.57 7.66 -16.68
CA ALA A 416 -7.34 6.94 -17.01
C ALA A 416 -6.11 7.43 -16.22
N ILE A 417 -5.88 8.75 -16.11
CA ILE A 417 -4.75 9.28 -15.33
C ILE A 417 -4.92 8.95 -13.84
N TYR A 418 -6.11 9.16 -13.29
CA TYR A 418 -6.40 8.83 -11.90
C TYR A 418 -6.17 7.34 -11.60
N THR A 419 -6.68 6.44 -12.45
CA THR A 419 -6.47 4.99 -12.32
C THR A 419 -4.99 4.64 -12.36
N SER A 420 -4.22 5.27 -13.26
CA SER A 420 -2.77 5.05 -13.38
C SER A 420 -2.00 5.52 -12.14
N VAL A 421 -2.37 6.67 -11.58
CA VAL A 421 -1.78 7.18 -10.33
C VAL A 421 -2.10 6.23 -9.17
N LYS A 422 -3.35 5.78 -9.05
CA LYS A 422 -3.75 4.80 -8.02
C LYS A 422 -3.06 3.44 -8.20
N TYR A 423 -2.78 3.05 -9.44
CA TYR A 423 -2.01 1.85 -9.72
C TYR A 423 -0.55 1.99 -9.24
N LEU A 424 0.11 3.14 -9.51
CA LEU A 424 1.43 3.42 -8.96
C LEU A 424 1.42 3.39 -7.43
N GLU A 425 0.46 4.06 -6.80
CA GLU A 425 0.30 4.01 -5.34
C GLU A 425 0.17 2.59 -4.78
N ALA A 426 -0.42 1.66 -5.52
CA ALA A 426 -0.60 0.28 -5.09
C ALA A 426 0.63 -0.62 -5.33
N LYS A 427 1.64 -0.16 -6.07
CA LYS A 427 2.84 -0.94 -6.42
C LYS A 427 4.06 -0.63 -5.54
N PHE A 428 3.93 0.30 -4.59
CA PHE A 428 5.03 0.68 -3.69
C PHE A 428 5.18 -0.22 -2.45
#